data_2cb16bd2a8f3e3acc34cf71dbd50654a
#
_entry.id   2cb16bd2a8f3e3acc34cf71dbd50654a
#
_cell.length_a   1.000
_cell.length_b   1.000
_cell.length_c   1.000
_cell.angle_alpha   90.00
_cell.angle_beta   90.00
_cell.angle_gamma   90.00
#
_symmetry.space_group_name_H-M   'P 1'
#
loop_
_entity.id
_entity.type
_entity.pdbx_description
1 polymer ?
#
loop_
_entity_poly.entity_id
_entity_poly.type
_entity_poly.pdbx_seq_one_letter_code
_entity_poly.pdbx_strand_id
1 'polypeptide(L)'
;CSFDRNWQFFGRNKTIQKNMKKIIDSLPLVVFASLIIVLFSFLSDRDDQLETALIDSSFPEFKLGSLSDESRVLTKQDIIKLPALINVWATWCIACRVEHPFLMKLKEESRLTIYGLNYKDNKLKALDLLERDGDPFEFSIYDFEGRLAIDLGVYGAPETFFIDKNGLIRERHVGVIDEKVWEEKFSKYLNE
;
A
#
# COMPACT_ATOMS: atom_id res chain seq x y z
N CYS A 1 51.76 -20.06 -62.30
CA CYS A 1 51.45 -19.05 -61.28
C CYS A 1 49.94 -18.91 -61.12
N SER A 2 49.32 -19.73 -60.33
CA SER A 2 47.93 -19.58 -59.99
C SER A 2 47.61 -20.46 -58.75
N PHE A 3 47.97 -19.97 -57.54
CA PHE A 3 47.77 -20.77 -56.33
C PHE A 3 47.40 -19.95 -55.07
N ASP A 4 46.76 -18.79 -55.23
CA ASP A 4 46.55 -17.95 -54.04
C ASP A 4 45.07 -17.45 -53.79
N ARG A 5 44.08 -18.00 -54.52
CA ARG A 5 42.71 -17.53 -54.34
C ARG A 5 41.85 -18.41 -53.39
N ASN A 6 42.32 -19.55 -52.95
CA ASN A 6 41.48 -20.50 -52.18
C ASN A 6 41.59 -20.35 -50.64
N TRP A 7 42.59 -19.62 -50.13
CA TRP A 7 42.79 -19.50 -48.67
C TRP A 7 41.92 -18.38 -48.02
N GLN A 8 41.53 -17.40 -48.78
CA GLN A 8 40.69 -16.31 -48.21
C GLN A 8 39.25 -16.74 -47.96
N PHE A 9 38.70 -17.73 -48.69
CA PHE A 9 37.36 -18.27 -48.45
C PHE A 9 37.25 -19.13 -47.21
N PHE A 10 38.28 -19.86 -46.84
CA PHE A 10 38.29 -20.71 -45.65
C PHE A 10 38.39 -19.92 -44.33
N GLY A 11 39.12 -18.80 -44.31
CA GLY A 11 39.23 -17.94 -43.13
C GLY A 11 37.93 -17.20 -42.77
N ARG A 12 37.19 -16.77 -43.81
CA ARG A 12 35.92 -16.02 -43.64
C ARG A 12 34.81 -16.88 -43.01
N ASN A 13 34.79 -18.16 -43.34
CA ASN A 13 33.78 -19.10 -42.84
C ASN A 13 33.97 -19.40 -41.33
N LYS A 14 35.20 -19.51 -40.84
CA LYS A 14 35.51 -19.73 -39.40
C LYS A 14 35.17 -18.53 -38.53
N THR A 15 35.35 -17.30 -39.05
CA THR A 15 35.05 -16.08 -38.32
C THR A 15 33.52 -15.89 -38.20
N ILE A 16 32.78 -16.17 -39.27
CA ILE A 16 31.30 -16.12 -39.27
C ILE A 16 30.75 -17.16 -38.32
N GLN A 17 31.23 -18.40 -38.31
CA GLN A 17 30.81 -19.45 -37.40
C GLN A 17 31.12 -19.13 -35.93
N LYS A 18 32.28 -18.53 -35.63
CA LYS A 18 32.66 -18.10 -34.27
C LYS A 18 31.76 -16.97 -33.76
N ASN A 19 31.38 -16.02 -34.62
CA ASN A 19 30.47 -14.94 -34.26
C ASN A 19 29.04 -15.44 -34.09
N MET A 20 28.55 -16.34 -34.95
CA MET A 20 27.22 -16.96 -34.80
C MET A 20 27.13 -17.76 -33.50
N LYS A 21 28.18 -18.52 -33.13
CA LYS A 21 28.19 -19.26 -31.88
C LYS A 21 28.11 -18.33 -30.66
N LYS A 22 28.85 -17.21 -30.65
CA LYS A 22 28.76 -16.20 -29.58
C LYS A 22 27.37 -15.59 -29.47
N ILE A 23 26.70 -15.32 -30.59
CA ILE A 23 25.33 -14.78 -30.63
C ILE A 23 24.33 -15.80 -30.06
N ILE A 24 24.47 -17.07 -30.46
CA ILE A 24 23.60 -18.16 -29.96
C ILE A 24 23.83 -18.38 -28.46
N ASP A 25 25.08 -18.35 -28.00
CA ASP A 25 25.44 -18.54 -26.59
C ASP A 25 24.96 -17.36 -25.71
N SER A 26 24.84 -16.14 -26.28
CA SER A 26 24.32 -14.96 -25.57
C SER A 26 22.79 -14.78 -25.66
N LEU A 27 22.13 -15.49 -26.59
CA LEU A 27 20.68 -15.37 -26.81
C LEU A 27 19.84 -15.64 -25.55
N PRO A 28 20.09 -16.73 -24.75
CA PRO A 28 19.31 -16.96 -23.54
C PRO A 28 19.49 -15.87 -22.49
N LEU A 29 20.67 -15.25 -22.42
CA LEU A 29 20.94 -14.15 -21.49
C LEU A 29 20.18 -12.87 -21.88
N VAL A 30 20.12 -12.58 -23.19
CA VAL A 30 19.36 -11.43 -23.73
C VAL A 30 17.86 -11.64 -23.53
N VAL A 31 17.33 -12.84 -23.78
CA VAL A 31 15.93 -13.18 -23.56
C VAL A 31 15.59 -13.06 -22.07
N PHE A 32 16.45 -13.55 -21.18
CA PHE A 32 16.24 -13.46 -19.72
C PHE A 32 16.26 -12.00 -19.26
N ALA A 33 17.20 -11.20 -19.72
CA ALA A 33 17.27 -9.78 -19.39
C ALA A 33 16.04 -9.00 -19.89
N SER A 34 15.57 -9.28 -21.11
CA SER A 34 14.35 -8.67 -21.64
C SER A 34 13.10 -9.05 -20.84
N LEU A 35 13.02 -10.32 -20.40
CA LEU A 35 11.92 -10.79 -19.56
C LEU A 35 11.90 -10.09 -18.20
N ILE A 36 13.06 -9.88 -17.58
CA ILE A 36 13.18 -9.13 -16.32
C ILE A 36 12.75 -7.67 -16.52
N ILE A 37 13.17 -7.02 -17.61
CA ILE A 37 12.78 -5.64 -17.87
C ILE A 37 11.26 -5.51 -18.08
N VAL A 38 10.67 -6.42 -18.85
CA VAL A 38 9.21 -6.45 -19.07
C VAL A 38 8.47 -6.72 -17.76
N LEU A 39 8.94 -7.68 -16.97
CA LEU A 39 8.34 -8.00 -15.67
C LEU A 39 8.44 -6.81 -14.70
N PHE A 40 9.60 -6.15 -14.65
CA PHE A 40 9.81 -4.97 -13.82
C PHE A 40 8.92 -3.80 -14.24
N SER A 41 8.81 -3.53 -15.55
CA SER A 41 7.90 -2.51 -16.07
C SER A 41 6.44 -2.82 -15.74
N PHE A 42 6.03 -4.08 -15.84
CA PHE A 42 4.66 -4.50 -15.54
C PHE A 42 4.33 -4.45 -14.04
N LEU A 43 5.31 -4.69 -13.16
CA LEU A 43 5.15 -4.59 -11.71
C LEU A 43 5.11 -3.13 -11.24
N SER A 44 5.83 -2.24 -11.92
CA SER A 44 5.89 -0.81 -11.55
C SER A 44 4.59 -0.05 -11.85
N ASP A 45 3.75 -0.57 -12.77
CA ASP A 45 2.52 0.10 -13.24
C ASP A 45 1.26 -0.32 -12.44
N ARG A 46 1.41 -1.18 -11.42
CA ARG A 46 0.26 -1.78 -10.71
C ARG A 46 -0.27 -0.99 -9.53
N ASP A 47 0.48 -0.04 -8.99
CA ASP A 47 0.09 0.64 -7.74
C ASP A 47 -1.11 1.60 -7.90
N ASP A 48 -1.29 2.21 -9.09
CA ASP A 48 -2.32 3.24 -9.28
C ASP A 48 -3.74 2.71 -9.53
N GLN A 49 -3.91 1.44 -9.93
CA GLN A 49 -5.24 0.95 -10.37
C GLN A 49 -6.14 0.42 -9.24
N LEU A 50 -5.57 -0.02 -8.11
CA LEU A 50 -6.35 -0.51 -6.98
C LEU A 50 -6.83 0.62 -6.05
N GLU A 51 -6.20 1.79 -6.10
CA GLU A 51 -6.58 2.97 -5.31
C GLU A 51 -7.93 3.57 -5.74
N THR A 52 -8.34 3.39 -6.99
CA THR A 52 -9.41 4.19 -7.61
C THR A 52 -10.83 3.67 -7.37
N ALA A 53 -11.01 2.40 -7.01
CA ALA A 53 -12.35 1.78 -7.00
C ALA A 53 -13.29 2.30 -5.88
N LEU A 54 -12.74 2.86 -4.80
CA LEU A 54 -13.51 3.36 -3.66
C LEU A 54 -13.55 4.88 -3.54
N ILE A 55 -12.76 5.59 -4.34
CA ILE A 55 -12.77 7.05 -4.36
C ILE A 55 -14.15 7.53 -4.80
N ASP A 56 -14.65 8.58 -4.13
CA ASP A 56 -15.99 9.15 -4.29
C ASP A 56 -17.15 8.21 -3.92
N SER A 57 -16.85 7.04 -3.35
CA SER A 57 -17.86 6.15 -2.80
C SER A 57 -18.11 6.42 -1.32
N SER A 58 -19.30 6.05 -0.86
CA SER A 58 -19.64 6.13 0.57
C SER A 58 -18.86 5.06 1.35
N PHE A 59 -18.38 5.43 2.54
CA PHE A 59 -17.80 4.47 3.46
C PHE A 59 -18.78 3.29 3.68
N PRO A 60 -18.31 2.02 3.64
CA PRO A 60 -19.18 0.86 3.70
C PRO A 60 -19.92 0.75 5.04
N GLU A 61 -21.08 0.11 5.01
CA GLU A 61 -21.83 -0.24 6.22
C GLU A 61 -21.12 -1.38 6.95
N PHE A 62 -21.04 -1.29 8.28
CA PHE A 62 -20.46 -2.33 9.09
C PHE A 62 -21.18 -2.46 10.44
N LYS A 63 -20.98 -3.59 11.11
CA LYS A 63 -21.41 -3.85 12.49
C LYS A 63 -20.35 -4.72 13.16
N LEU A 64 -19.43 -4.08 13.89
CA LEU A 64 -18.27 -4.71 14.52
C LEU A 64 -18.10 -4.24 15.96
N GLY A 65 -17.37 -5.00 16.77
CA GLY A 65 -17.08 -4.65 18.15
C GLY A 65 -16.09 -3.47 18.25
N SER A 66 -16.15 -2.75 19.36
CA SER A 66 -15.09 -1.82 19.74
C SER A 66 -13.88 -2.59 20.27
N LEU A 67 -12.67 -2.09 19.97
CA LEU A 67 -11.44 -2.65 20.51
C LEU A 67 -11.37 -2.49 22.02
N SER A 68 -11.72 -1.31 22.56
CA SER A 68 -11.60 -0.95 23.97
C SER A 68 -12.81 -1.32 24.82
N ASP A 69 -14.00 -1.45 24.23
CA ASP A 69 -15.25 -1.74 24.94
C ASP A 69 -15.97 -2.94 24.32
N GLU A 70 -15.93 -4.09 25.01
CA GLU A 70 -16.54 -5.34 24.52
C GLU A 70 -18.06 -5.27 24.43
N SER A 71 -18.70 -4.41 25.21
CA SER A 71 -20.15 -4.24 25.20
C SER A 71 -20.63 -3.36 24.04
N ARG A 72 -19.73 -2.57 23.45
CA ARG A 72 -20.05 -1.60 22.42
C ARG A 72 -19.89 -2.18 21.01
N VAL A 73 -20.99 -2.17 20.27
CA VAL A 73 -21.02 -2.48 18.84
C VAL A 73 -20.98 -1.17 18.07
N LEU A 74 -20.00 -1.05 17.19
CA LEU A 74 -19.78 0.09 16.34
C LEU A 74 -20.38 -0.14 14.94
N THR A 75 -20.89 0.95 14.36
CA THR A 75 -21.48 1.00 13.03
C THR A 75 -20.95 2.24 12.30
N LYS A 76 -21.25 2.36 11.02
CA LYS A 76 -20.92 3.57 10.25
C LYS A 76 -21.45 4.86 10.90
N GLN A 77 -22.62 4.78 11.54
CA GLN A 77 -23.27 5.92 12.21
C GLN A 77 -22.49 6.42 13.43
N ASP A 78 -21.55 5.64 13.96
CA ASP A 78 -20.65 6.07 15.02
C ASP A 78 -19.50 6.96 14.51
N ILE A 79 -19.21 6.95 13.19
CA ILE A 79 -18.23 7.83 12.54
C ILE A 79 -18.88 9.18 12.28
N ILE A 80 -19.00 10.00 13.34
CA ILE A 80 -19.80 11.24 13.33
C ILE A 80 -18.96 12.52 13.24
N LYS A 81 -17.70 12.47 13.65
CA LYS A 81 -16.80 13.62 13.60
C LYS A 81 -16.08 13.63 12.25
N LEU A 82 -16.70 14.23 11.26
CA LEU A 82 -16.18 14.35 9.90
C LEU A 82 -15.77 15.80 9.59
N PRO A 83 -14.75 16.04 8.75
CA PRO A 83 -13.94 15.02 8.06
C PRO A 83 -13.03 14.22 9.01
N ALA A 84 -12.64 13.03 8.59
CA ALA A 84 -11.89 12.11 9.42
C ALA A 84 -10.90 11.25 8.63
N LEU A 85 -9.91 10.69 9.33
CA LEU A 85 -9.11 9.57 8.83
C LEU A 85 -9.64 8.25 9.39
N ILE A 86 -9.62 7.22 8.55
CA ILE A 86 -9.68 5.83 8.98
C ILE A 86 -8.31 5.23 8.74
N ASN A 87 -7.60 4.86 9.80
CA ASN A 87 -6.29 4.26 9.71
C ASN A 87 -6.36 2.77 10.04
N VAL A 88 -5.91 1.94 9.10
CA VAL A 88 -5.85 0.48 9.23
C VAL A 88 -4.53 0.11 9.88
N TRP A 89 -4.58 -0.55 11.02
CA TRP A 89 -3.40 -0.85 11.81
C TRP A 89 -3.48 -2.21 12.51
N ALA A 90 -2.31 -2.72 12.94
CA ALA A 90 -2.21 -3.94 13.74
C ALA A 90 -0.91 -3.99 14.53
N THR A 91 -0.86 -4.79 15.60
CA THR A 91 0.35 -4.96 16.42
C THR A 91 1.47 -5.72 15.69
N TRP A 92 1.13 -6.59 14.76
CA TRP A 92 2.09 -7.33 13.93
C TRP A 92 2.71 -6.48 12.81
N CYS A 93 2.18 -5.27 12.56
CA CYS A 93 2.61 -4.36 11.50
C CYS A 93 3.75 -3.46 11.98
N ILE A 94 4.97 -3.69 11.50
CA ILE A 94 6.13 -2.85 11.86
C ILE A 94 5.98 -1.43 11.31
N ALA A 95 5.50 -1.29 10.08
CA ALA A 95 5.29 0.00 9.43
C ALA A 95 4.24 0.87 10.15
N CYS A 96 3.22 0.25 10.76
CA CYS A 96 2.24 0.98 11.58
C CYS A 96 2.87 1.63 12.81
N ARG A 97 3.91 1.03 13.39
CA ARG A 97 4.66 1.64 14.50
C ARG A 97 5.50 2.85 14.05
N VAL A 98 5.92 2.85 12.79
CA VAL A 98 6.67 3.99 12.22
C VAL A 98 5.78 5.21 12.06
N GLU A 99 4.51 5.03 11.66
CA GLU A 99 3.57 6.14 11.49
C GLU A 99 2.90 6.60 12.79
N HIS A 100 2.88 5.75 13.83
CA HIS A 100 2.17 6.01 15.07
C HIS A 100 2.50 7.38 15.72
N PRO A 101 3.78 7.81 15.82
CA PRO A 101 4.11 9.13 16.34
C PRO A 101 3.52 10.28 15.52
N PHE A 102 3.40 10.10 14.21
CA PHE A 102 2.77 11.10 13.33
C PHE A 102 1.26 11.17 13.55
N LEU A 103 0.58 10.05 13.70
CA LEU A 103 -0.85 10.01 14.05
C LEU A 103 -1.10 10.66 15.43
N MET A 104 -0.24 10.44 16.42
CA MET A 104 -0.31 11.13 17.72
C MET A 104 -0.18 12.64 17.55
N LYS A 105 0.77 13.11 16.73
CA LYS A 105 0.94 14.53 16.43
C LYS A 105 -0.33 15.12 15.78
N LEU A 106 -0.91 14.45 14.78
CA LEU A 106 -2.15 14.90 14.14
C LEU A 106 -3.31 15.05 15.13
N LYS A 107 -3.43 14.10 16.07
CA LYS A 107 -4.43 14.16 17.15
C LYS A 107 -4.18 15.36 18.08
N GLU A 108 -2.96 15.55 18.53
CA GLU A 108 -2.57 16.65 19.45
C GLU A 108 -2.82 18.02 18.81
N GLU A 109 -2.51 18.16 17.53
CA GLU A 109 -2.75 19.41 16.79
C GLU A 109 -4.24 19.60 16.45
N SER A 110 -5.10 18.66 16.82
CA SER A 110 -6.56 18.70 16.59
C SER A 110 -6.94 19.00 15.15
N ARG A 111 -6.13 18.57 14.19
CA ARG A 111 -6.35 18.83 12.76
C ARG A 111 -7.60 18.13 12.22
N LEU A 112 -7.84 16.87 12.66
CA LEU A 112 -9.05 16.10 12.38
C LEU A 112 -9.15 14.90 13.31
N THR A 113 -10.31 14.23 13.27
CA THR A 113 -10.54 13.00 14.02
C THR A 113 -9.93 11.80 13.29
N ILE A 114 -9.29 10.91 14.04
CA ILE A 114 -8.73 9.66 13.51
C ILE A 114 -9.48 8.51 14.15
N TYR A 115 -10.02 7.61 13.33
CA TYR A 115 -10.61 6.34 13.75
C TYR A 115 -9.67 5.20 13.37
N GLY A 116 -9.46 4.25 14.27
CA GLY A 116 -8.67 3.05 14.01
C GLY A 116 -9.51 1.92 13.41
N LEU A 117 -8.95 1.19 12.48
CA LEU A 117 -9.43 -0.13 12.06
C LEU A 117 -8.37 -1.16 12.42
N ASN A 118 -8.55 -1.83 13.56
CA ASN A 118 -7.62 -2.85 14.02
C ASN A 118 -7.86 -4.15 13.26
N TYR A 119 -6.94 -4.48 12.35
CA TYR A 119 -7.10 -5.49 11.30
C TYR A 119 -6.42 -6.79 11.66
N LYS A 120 -7.22 -7.88 11.78
CA LYS A 120 -6.75 -9.26 12.00
C LYS A 120 -5.70 -9.37 13.10
N ASP A 121 -5.99 -8.81 14.26
CA ASP A 121 -5.03 -8.64 15.34
C ASP A 121 -5.48 -9.32 16.65
N ASN A 122 -4.55 -9.45 17.59
CA ASN A 122 -4.83 -9.89 18.94
C ASN A 122 -5.28 -8.70 19.81
N LYS A 123 -6.50 -8.75 20.31
CA LYS A 123 -7.12 -7.67 21.08
C LYS A 123 -6.28 -7.22 22.29
N LEU A 124 -5.77 -8.16 23.08
CA LEU A 124 -4.97 -7.82 24.27
C LEU A 124 -3.67 -7.13 23.92
N LYS A 125 -2.98 -7.60 22.87
CA LYS A 125 -1.76 -6.94 22.39
C LYS A 125 -2.04 -5.55 21.80
N ALA A 126 -3.18 -5.39 21.14
CA ALA A 126 -3.59 -4.10 20.59
C ALA A 126 -3.86 -3.08 21.70
N LEU A 127 -4.56 -3.46 22.75
CA LEU A 127 -4.81 -2.62 23.93
C LEU A 127 -3.52 -2.27 24.66
N ASP A 128 -2.62 -3.24 24.90
CA ASP A 128 -1.31 -3.04 25.53
C ASP A 128 -0.44 -2.05 24.73
N LEU A 129 -0.47 -2.12 23.38
CA LEU A 129 0.25 -1.19 22.53
C LEU A 129 -0.29 0.23 22.68
N LEU A 130 -1.60 0.43 22.63
CA LEU A 130 -2.21 1.75 22.75
C LEU A 130 -2.02 2.34 24.17
N GLU A 131 -2.03 1.51 25.23
CA GLU A 131 -1.76 1.96 26.60
C GLU A 131 -0.30 2.42 26.74
N ARG A 132 0.65 1.71 26.16
CA ARG A 132 2.07 1.98 26.27
C ARG A 132 2.53 3.15 25.41
N ASP A 133 2.11 3.17 24.14
CA ASP A 133 2.64 4.10 23.12
C ASP A 133 1.71 5.30 22.87
N GLY A 134 0.53 5.33 23.53
CA GLY A 134 -0.53 6.33 23.35
C GLY A 134 -1.57 5.87 22.33
N ASP A 135 -2.77 6.44 22.43
CA ASP A 135 -3.88 6.14 21.52
C ASP A 135 -4.21 7.35 20.64
N PRO A 136 -3.90 7.33 19.32
CA PRO A 136 -4.21 8.42 18.42
C PRO A 136 -5.69 8.46 18.02
N PHE A 137 -6.45 7.39 18.28
CA PHE A 137 -7.79 7.18 17.75
C PHE A 137 -8.88 7.76 18.67
N GLU A 138 -9.99 8.21 18.10
CA GLU A 138 -11.24 8.48 18.84
C GLU A 138 -11.83 7.17 19.38
N PHE A 139 -11.80 6.13 18.56
CA PHE A 139 -12.00 4.72 18.90
C PHE A 139 -11.39 3.83 17.82
N SER A 140 -11.17 2.57 18.14
CA SER A 140 -10.74 1.56 17.17
C SER A 140 -11.83 0.51 16.96
N ILE A 141 -12.18 0.26 15.71
CA ILE A 141 -13.05 -0.83 15.25
C ILE A 141 -12.21 -2.11 15.28
N TYR A 142 -12.71 -3.16 15.95
CA TYR A 142 -12.04 -4.46 16.03
C TYR A 142 -12.50 -5.38 14.90
N ASP A 143 -11.74 -5.43 13.82
CA ASP A 143 -12.01 -6.23 12.61
C ASP A 143 -11.14 -7.51 12.61
N PHE A 144 -11.41 -8.40 13.56
CA PHE A 144 -10.67 -9.66 13.72
C PHE A 144 -10.70 -10.54 12.47
N GLU A 145 -11.85 -10.62 11.80
CA GLU A 145 -12.01 -11.43 10.59
C GLU A 145 -11.54 -10.69 9.32
N GLY A 146 -11.36 -9.38 9.39
CA GLY A 146 -10.97 -8.54 8.25
C GLY A 146 -12.09 -8.28 7.25
N ARG A 147 -13.36 -8.31 7.70
CA ARG A 147 -14.52 -8.12 6.81
C ARG A 147 -14.63 -6.70 6.30
N LEU A 148 -14.58 -5.72 7.21
CA LEU A 148 -14.62 -4.31 6.82
C LEU A 148 -13.39 -3.93 5.98
N ALA A 149 -12.22 -4.48 6.34
CA ALA A 149 -11.01 -4.29 5.55
C ALA A 149 -11.17 -4.82 4.11
N ILE A 150 -11.83 -5.98 3.91
CA ILE A 150 -12.14 -6.51 2.57
C ILE A 150 -13.08 -5.58 1.80
N ASP A 151 -14.13 -5.08 2.45
CA ASP A 151 -15.10 -4.16 1.83
C ASP A 151 -14.43 -2.82 1.43
N LEU A 152 -13.39 -2.41 2.15
CA LEU A 152 -12.53 -1.27 1.84
C LEU A 152 -11.40 -1.61 0.83
N GLY A 153 -11.34 -2.85 0.35
CA GLY A 153 -10.28 -3.29 -0.57
C GLY A 153 -8.89 -3.32 0.07
N VAL A 154 -8.79 -3.33 1.40
CA VAL A 154 -7.53 -3.40 2.15
C VAL A 154 -6.89 -4.78 1.95
N TYR A 155 -5.62 -4.79 1.58
CA TYR A 155 -4.83 -6.01 1.44
C TYR A 155 -3.66 -6.10 2.44
N GLY A 156 -3.44 -5.06 3.23
CA GLY A 156 -2.40 -5.01 4.25
C GLY A 156 -2.58 -3.86 5.24
N ALA A 157 -1.57 -3.66 6.07
CA ALA A 157 -1.46 -2.52 6.96
C ALA A 157 -0.02 -1.97 6.88
N PRO A 158 0.18 -0.64 6.98
CA PRO A 158 -0.84 0.37 7.21
C PRO A 158 -1.52 0.84 5.91
N GLU A 159 -2.76 1.25 6.01
CA GLU A 159 -3.50 1.98 4.99
C GLU A 159 -4.31 3.09 5.65
N THR A 160 -4.44 4.25 4.99
CA THR A 160 -5.18 5.41 5.52
C THR A 160 -6.18 5.91 4.50
N PHE A 161 -7.43 6.08 4.92
CA PHE A 161 -8.52 6.63 4.13
C PHE A 161 -8.92 8.00 4.68
N PHE A 162 -9.13 8.98 3.79
CA PHE A 162 -9.75 10.25 4.16
C PHE A 162 -11.24 10.20 3.84
N ILE A 163 -12.05 10.56 4.81
CA ILE A 163 -13.51 10.64 4.66
C ILE A 163 -13.92 12.11 4.82
N ASP A 164 -14.60 12.64 3.81
CA ASP A 164 -15.07 14.02 3.81
C ASP A 164 -16.30 14.22 4.71
N LYS A 165 -16.75 15.48 4.85
CA LYS A 165 -17.93 15.85 5.65
C LYS A 165 -19.25 15.22 5.16
N ASN A 166 -19.28 14.67 3.95
CA ASN A 166 -20.44 13.97 3.39
C ASN A 166 -20.36 12.44 3.59
N GLY A 167 -19.28 11.95 4.20
CA GLY A 167 -19.06 10.52 4.42
C GLY A 167 -18.54 9.77 3.18
N LEU A 168 -17.97 10.51 2.20
CA LEU A 168 -17.36 9.94 1.00
C LEU A 168 -15.86 9.75 1.19
N ILE A 169 -15.34 8.65 0.71
CA ILE A 169 -13.90 8.38 0.67
C ILE A 169 -13.29 9.24 -0.44
N ARG A 170 -12.39 10.15 -0.10
CA ARG A 170 -11.78 11.10 -1.05
C ARG A 170 -10.33 10.77 -1.36
N GLU A 171 -9.66 10.07 -0.46
CA GLU A 171 -8.27 9.68 -0.65
C GLU A 171 -8.01 8.34 0.03
N ARG A 172 -7.12 7.55 -0.54
CA ARG A 172 -6.55 6.34 0.04
C ARG A 172 -5.05 6.39 -0.11
N HIS A 173 -4.34 6.10 0.96
CA HIS A 173 -2.90 5.93 0.95
C HIS A 173 -2.54 4.53 1.47
N VAL A 174 -1.76 3.80 0.70
CA VAL A 174 -1.20 2.51 1.08
C VAL A 174 0.24 2.73 1.54
N GLY A 175 0.54 2.33 2.76
CA GLY A 175 1.84 2.51 3.38
C GLY A 175 1.86 3.54 4.50
N VAL A 176 3.05 3.86 4.98
CA VAL A 176 3.26 4.77 6.11
C VAL A 176 2.81 6.19 5.76
N ILE A 177 1.94 6.76 6.60
CA ILE A 177 1.61 8.18 6.55
C ILE A 177 2.61 8.97 7.41
N ASP A 178 3.21 9.99 6.80
CA ASP A 178 4.10 10.96 7.43
C ASP A 178 3.71 12.39 7.05
N GLU A 179 4.46 13.39 7.51
CA GLU A 179 4.22 14.80 7.20
C GLU A 179 4.18 15.06 5.68
N LYS A 180 5.07 14.42 4.93
CA LYS A 180 5.14 14.60 3.48
C LYS A 180 3.91 14.05 2.78
N VAL A 181 3.54 12.80 3.08
CA VAL A 181 2.33 12.16 2.55
C VAL A 181 1.09 12.95 2.94
N TRP A 182 1.02 13.43 4.18
CA TRP A 182 -0.06 14.27 4.67
C TRP A 182 -0.23 15.53 3.83
N GLU A 183 0.83 16.29 3.62
CA GLU A 183 0.77 17.54 2.85
C GLU A 183 0.49 17.31 1.36
N GLU A 184 1.03 16.24 0.78
CA GLU A 184 0.85 15.93 -0.65
C GLU A 184 -0.56 15.38 -0.96
N LYS A 185 -1.13 14.55 -0.07
CA LYS A 185 -2.35 13.80 -0.38
C LYS A 185 -3.58 14.27 0.39
N PHE A 186 -3.45 14.63 1.67
CA PHE A 186 -4.60 14.78 2.58
C PHE A 186 -4.93 16.22 2.97
N SER A 187 -3.94 17.09 3.18
CA SER A 187 -4.13 18.44 3.71
C SER A 187 -5.08 19.29 2.86
N LYS A 188 -5.11 19.07 1.54
CA LYS A 188 -5.99 19.75 0.59
C LYS A 188 -7.49 19.63 0.92
N TYR A 189 -7.91 18.49 1.49
CA TYR A 189 -9.31 18.21 1.79
C TYR A 189 -9.82 18.85 3.10
N LEU A 190 -8.94 19.41 3.92
CA LEU A 190 -9.35 20.12 5.15
C LEU A 190 -10.01 21.46 4.87
N ASN A 191 -9.75 22.04 3.71
CA ASN A 191 -10.22 23.38 3.32
C ASN A 191 -11.45 23.34 2.40
N GLU A 192 -11.98 22.16 2.10
CA GLU A 192 -13.21 21.95 1.32
C GLU A 192 -14.42 21.76 2.25
#